data_ce07646b4464579a66da4db523e9236d
#
_entry.id   ce07646b4464579a66da4db523e9236d
#
_cell.length_a   1.000
_cell.length_b   1.000
_cell.length_c   1.000
_cell.angle_alpha   90.00
_cell.angle_beta   90.00
_cell.angle_gamma   90.00
#
_symmetry.space_group_name_H-M   'P 1'
#
loop_
_entity.id
_entity.type
_entity.pdbx_description
1 polymer ?
#
loop_
_entity_poly.entity_id
_entity_poly.type
_entity_poly.pdbx_seq_one_letter_code
_entity_poly.pdbx_strand_id
1 'polypeptide(L)'
;TSGLDVFVDGTGWGVGAWSSGAWGSTSALTDANQLRLWSMDNFGEDLISNPRAGSIYYWDKTNGLSTRAVALSGISGANLVPTKGLQVIVSDIDRHVLVLGADPINAAGTARTGSIDPLLIAFSDQENATEFEPLATNTAGSLRCSAGSEIIGGLRARQETLIWTDVALYSLQFIGPPLTFGLNLINEGVSLIGPNGAVNAPSGVFWMDKKGFYSYG
;
A
#
# COMPACT_ATOMS: atom_id res chain seq x y z
N THR A 1 -5.91 -15.61 -3.92
CA THR A 1 -6.19 -15.65 -5.36
C THR A 1 -5.93 -14.29 -5.96
N SER A 2 -5.18 -14.22 -7.05
CA SER A 2 -4.73 -12.97 -7.70
C SER A 2 -5.83 -12.18 -8.45
N GLY A 3 -7.08 -12.50 -8.26
CA GLY A 3 -8.23 -11.91 -8.94
C GLY A 3 -9.02 -12.96 -9.72
N LEU A 4 -10.04 -12.51 -10.42
CA LEU A 4 -10.80 -13.34 -11.35
C LEU A 4 -9.98 -13.52 -12.64
N ASP A 5 -9.94 -14.73 -13.19
CA ASP A 5 -9.26 -15.01 -14.46
C ASP A 5 -10.00 -14.36 -15.66
N VAL A 6 -11.26 -14.01 -15.47
CA VAL A 6 -12.09 -13.33 -16.46
C VAL A 6 -12.85 -12.18 -15.79
N PHE A 7 -12.70 -10.98 -16.34
CA PHE A 7 -13.55 -9.85 -15.98
C PHE A 7 -14.89 -10.01 -16.69
N VAL A 8 -15.96 -10.15 -15.91
CA VAL A 8 -17.33 -10.13 -16.42
C VAL A 8 -17.97 -8.84 -15.94
N ASP A 9 -18.34 -7.97 -16.88
CA ASP A 9 -19.02 -6.73 -16.57
C ASP A 9 -20.38 -7.06 -15.93
N GLY A 10 -20.60 -6.57 -14.71
CA GLY A 10 -21.70 -6.99 -13.84
C GLY A 10 -23.09 -6.47 -14.21
N THR A 11 -23.24 -5.81 -15.38
CA THR A 11 -24.54 -5.22 -15.79
C THR A 11 -24.92 -5.64 -17.20
N GLY A 12 -26.07 -6.25 -17.36
CA GLY A 12 -26.66 -6.53 -18.65
C GLY A 12 -27.26 -7.93 -18.80
N TRP A 13 -27.97 -8.12 -19.89
CA TRP A 13 -28.51 -9.41 -20.30
C TRP A 13 -27.36 -10.35 -20.69
N GLY A 14 -27.28 -11.48 -20.05
CA GLY A 14 -26.25 -12.50 -20.33
C GLY A 14 -25.04 -12.46 -19.40
N VAL A 15 -25.06 -11.67 -18.34
CA VAL A 15 -24.02 -11.64 -17.32
C VAL A 15 -24.34 -12.63 -16.20
N GLY A 16 -23.41 -13.54 -15.92
CA GLY A 16 -23.55 -14.58 -14.89
C GLY A 16 -24.21 -15.87 -15.38
N ALA A 17 -24.43 -16.80 -14.45
CA ALA A 17 -25.09 -18.07 -14.77
C ALA A 17 -26.56 -17.85 -15.15
N TRP A 18 -27.04 -18.62 -16.11
CA TRP A 18 -28.47 -18.68 -16.45
C TRP A 18 -29.30 -18.97 -15.20
N SER A 19 -30.37 -18.19 -15.00
CA SER A 19 -31.24 -18.34 -13.81
C SER A 19 -30.66 -17.84 -12.47
N SER A 20 -29.64 -16.99 -12.48
CA SER A 20 -29.00 -16.46 -11.26
C SER A 20 -29.78 -15.34 -10.54
N GLY A 21 -31.01 -15.01 -10.99
CA GLY A 21 -31.86 -13.99 -10.37
C GLY A 21 -33.27 -13.96 -10.95
N ALA A 22 -34.19 -13.22 -10.31
CA ALA A 22 -35.52 -12.98 -10.83
C ALA A 22 -35.46 -12.10 -12.09
N TRP A 23 -36.41 -12.27 -12.99
CA TRP A 23 -36.60 -11.41 -14.17
C TRP A 23 -36.65 -9.93 -13.77
N GLY A 24 -35.74 -9.13 -14.37
CA GLY A 24 -35.64 -7.70 -14.06
C GLY A 24 -34.76 -7.32 -12.88
N SER A 25 -34.14 -8.30 -12.20
CA SER A 25 -33.08 -8.00 -11.21
C SER A 25 -31.70 -7.85 -11.89
N THR A 26 -31.10 -6.69 -11.75
CA THR A 26 -29.68 -6.52 -12.09
C THR A 26 -28.86 -7.27 -11.06
N SER A 27 -27.84 -8.04 -11.49
CA SER A 27 -26.81 -8.49 -10.56
C SER A 27 -26.19 -7.24 -9.90
N ALA A 28 -26.20 -7.19 -8.59
CA ALA A 28 -25.53 -6.12 -7.87
C ALA A 28 -24.05 -6.13 -8.27
N LEU A 29 -23.57 -5.02 -8.83
CA LEU A 29 -22.13 -4.76 -8.94
C LEU A 29 -21.60 -4.73 -7.53
N THR A 30 -20.91 -5.77 -7.12
CA THR A 30 -20.13 -5.73 -5.89
C THR A 30 -18.80 -5.06 -6.21
N ASP A 31 -18.27 -4.30 -5.26
CA ASP A 31 -16.93 -3.66 -5.34
C ASP A 31 -15.80 -4.63 -5.74
N ALA A 32 -16.06 -5.93 -5.67
CA ALA A 32 -15.16 -6.99 -6.11
C ALA A 32 -14.84 -7.01 -7.62
N ASN A 33 -15.62 -6.32 -8.44
CA ASN A 33 -15.45 -6.28 -9.90
C ASN A 33 -14.69 -5.05 -10.40
N GLN A 34 -14.19 -4.20 -9.50
CA GLN A 34 -13.39 -3.05 -9.88
C GLN A 34 -11.99 -3.46 -10.38
N LEU A 35 -11.43 -2.65 -11.28
CA LEU A 35 -10.05 -2.82 -11.74
C LEU A 35 -9.10 -2.86 -10.54
N ARG A 36 -8.36 -3.96 -10.39
CA ARG A 36 -7.35 -4.08 -9.35
C ARG A 36 -6.08 -3.35 -9.76
N LEU A 37 -5.73 -2.36 -8.97
CA LEU A 37 -4.42 -1.70 -9.06
C LEU A 37 -3.43 -2.47 -8.19
N TRP A 38 -2.25 -2.72 -8.74
CA TRP A 38 -1.13 -3.36 -8.04
C TRP A 38 -0.03 -2.35 -7.81
N SER A 39 0.53 -2.35 -6.62
CA SER A 39 1.84 -1.76 -6.32
C SER A 39 2.87 -2.88 -6.22
N MET A 40 4.06 -2.64 -6.75
CA MET A 40 5.16 -3.60 -6.75
C MET A 40 6.45 -2.85 -6.51
N ASP A 41 7.33 -3.43 -5.69
CA ASP A 41 8.65 -2.88 -5.43
C ASP A 41 9.64 -4.00 -5.09
N ASN A 42 10.93 -3.74 -5.26
CA ASN A 42 11.97 -4.71 -5.01
C ASN A 42 12.52 -4.59 -3.59
N PHE A 43 12.63 -5.72 -2.91
CA PHE A 43 13.35 -5.84 -1.64
C PHE A 43 14.65 -6.60 -1.88
N GLY A 44 15.69 -5.88 -2.30
CA GLY A 44 16.90 -6.50 -2.83
C GLY A 44 16.61 -7.18 -4.18
N GLU A 45 16.80 -8.50 -4.25
CA GLU A 45 16.49 -9.30 -5.45
C GLU A 45 15.07 -9.87 -5.46
N ASP A 46 14.36 -9.77 -4.33
CA ASP A 46 13.01 -10.28 -4.14
C ASP A 46 11.96 -9.23 -4.50
N LEU A 47 10.74 -9.68 -4.75
CA LEU A 47 9.63 -8.81 -5.13
C LEU A 47 8.57 -8.77 -4.04
N ILE A 48 8.20 -7.55 -3.63
CA ILE A 48 7.02 -7.31 -2.82
C ILE A 48 5.92 -6.74 -3.69
N SER A 49 4.71 -7.24 -3.54
CA SER A 49 3.56 -6.79 -4.32
C SER A 49 2.30 -6.74 -3.46
N ASN A 50 1.43 -5.79 -3.78
CA ASN A 50 0.18 -5.57 -3.06
C ASN A 50 -0.92 -5.13 -4.04
N PRO A 51 -2.02 -5.90 -4.17
CA PRO A 51 -3.23 -5.38 -4.79
C PRO A 51 -3.87 -4.38 -3.83
N ARG A 52 -4.24 -3.20 -4.33
CA ARG A 52 -4.83 -2.13 -3.51
C ARG A 52 -5.95 -2.67 -2.62
N ALA A 53 -5.90 -2.34 -1.33
CA ALA A 53 -6.78 -2.84 -0.27
C ALA A 53 -6.74 -4.36 -0.04
N GLY A 54 -5.76 -5.04 -0.59
CA GLY A 54 -5.56 -6.49 -0.45
C GLY A 54 -4.32 -6.85 0.37
N SER A 55 -4.01 -8.15 0.37
CA SER A 55 -2.86 -8.69 1.10
C SER A 55 -1.53 -8.33 0.42
N ILE A 56 -0.47 -8.31 1.22
CA ILE A 56 0.89 -8.09 0.74
C ILE A 56 1.49 -9.45 0.42
N TYR A 57 2.12 -9.56 -0.74
CA TYR A 57 2.75 -10.79 -1.23
C TYR A 57 4.25 -10.59 -1.38
N TYR A 58 4.99 -11.64 -1.09
CA TYR A 58 6.43 -11.72 -1.22
C TYR A 58 6.80 -12.86 -2.18
N TRP A 59 7.63 -12.57 -3.16
CA TRP A 59 8.20 -13.55 -4.06
C TRP A 59 9.71 -13.59 -3.89
N ASP A 60 10.21 -14.72 -3.45
CA ASP A 60 11.63 -14.99 -3.24
C ASP A 60 12.24 -15.49 -4.55
N LYS A 61 13.23 -14.76 -5.06
CA LYS A 61 13.96 -15.07 -6.29
C LYS A 61 14.60 -16.45 -6.24
N THR A 62 15.05 -16.91 -5.09
CA THR A 62 15.74 -18.20 -4.94
C THR A 62 14.85 -19.39 -5.26
N ASN A 63 13.53 -19.23 -5.12
CA ASN A 63 12.53 -20.25 -5.42
C ASN A 63 12.21 -20.36 -6.93
N GLY A 64 12.74 -19.47 -7.76
CA GLY A 64 12.57 -19.48 -9.21
C GLY A 64 11.17 -19.05 -9.68
N LEU A 65 11.04 -18.87 -11.00
CA LEU A 65 9.83 -18.34 -11.64
C LEU A 65 8.61 -19.24 -11.58
N SER A 66 8.79 -20.54 -11.33
CA SER A 66 7.69 -21.51 -11.21
C SER A 66 7.00 -21.45 -9.86
N THR A 67 7.59 -20.80 -8.86
CA THR A 67 7.02 -20.67 -7.52
C THR A 67 6.24 -19.36 -7.42
N ARG A 68 5.02 -19.43 -6.89
CA ARG A 68 4.18 -18.25 -6.68
C ARG A 68 4.61 -17.47 -5.46
N ALA A 69 4.36 -16.16 -5.49
CA ALA A 69 4.45 -15.31 -4.31
C ALA A 69 3.52 -15.83 -3.20
N VAL A 70 3.98 -15.74 -1.97
CA VAL A 70 3.22 -16.09 -0.77
C VAL A 70 2.78 -14.85 -0.02
N ALA A 71 1.73 -14.93 0.79
CA ALA A 71 1.36 -13.80 1.65
C ALA A 71 2.50 -13.53 2.65
N LEU A 72 2.95 -12.27 2.74
CA LEU A 72 4.05 -11.86 3.60
C LEU A 72 3.80 -12.23 5.07
N SER A 73 2.55 -12.06 5.53
CA SER A 73 2.11 -12.45 6.88
C SER A 73 2.08 -13.96 7.13
N GLY A 74 2.19 -14.79 6.10
CA GLY A 74 2.22 -16.25 6.19
C GLY A 74 3.63 -16.86 6.13
N ILE A 75 4.67 -16.05 5.99
CA ILE A 75 6.06 -16.50 5.99
C ILE A 75 6.45 -16.92 7.41
N SER A 76 7.21 -18.00 7.54
CA SER A 76 7.72 -18.45 8.85
C SER A 76 8.58 -17.37 9.49
N GLY A 77 8.28 -17.00 10.72
CA GLY A 77 8.95 -15.91 11.45
C GLY A 77 8.37 -14.52 11.17
N ALA A 78 7.31 -14.42 10.39
CA ALA A 78 6.60 -13.15 10.21
C ALA A 78 5.92 -12.70 11.50
N ASN A 79 6.18 -11.45 11.90
CA ASN A 79 5.70 -10.90 13.15
C ASN A 79 4.96 -9.58 12.90
N LEU A 80 3.67 -9.54 13.27
CA LEU A 80 2.75 -8.40 13.14
C LEU A 80 2.78 -7.73 11.75
N VAL A 81 3.06 -8.50 10.70
CA VAL A 81 3.01 -8.03 9.31
C VAL A 81 1.60 -7.57 8.97
N PRO A 82 1.43 -6.39 8.33
CA PRO A 82 0.12 -5.95 7.85
C PRO A 82 -0.53 -7.00 6.94
N THR A 83 -1.79 -7.32 7.21
CA THR A 83 -2.55 -8.29 6.42
C THR A 83 -3.20 -7.64 5.20
N LYS A 84 -3.34 -6.31 5.22
CA LYS A 84 -3.88 -5.49 4.12
C LYS A 84 -3.16 -4.16 4.04
N GLY A 85 -3.12 -3.60 2.84
CA GLY A 85 -2.59 -2.26 2.58
C GLY A 85 -3.15 -1.65 1.30
N LEU A 86 -3.07 -0.32 1.18
CA LEU A 86 -3.44 0.39 -0.05
C LEU A 86 -2.30 0.39 -1.07
N GLN A 87 -1.05 0.50 -0.59
CA GLN A 87 0.14 0.52 -1.41
C GLN A 87 1.35 0.05 -0.61
N VAL A 88 2.26 -0.68 -1.26
CA VAL A 88 3.57 -1.04 -0.72
C VAL A 88 4.67 -0.28 -1.45
N ILE A 89 5.67 0.18 -0.69
CA ILE A 89 6.88 0.85 -1.20
C ILE A 89 8.06 0.33 -0.37
N VAL A 90 9.21 0.14 -0.99
CA VAL A 90 10.47 -0.18 -0.28
C VAL A 90 11.34 1.07 -0.23
N SER A 91 11.82 1.43 0.95
CA SER A 91 12.75 2.55 1.12
C SER A 91 14.13 2.18 0.55
N ASP A 92 14.71 3.07 -0.29
CA ASP A 92 15.99 2.78 -0.97
C ASP A 92 17.20 2.84 -0.06
N ILE A 93 17.17 3.71 0.96
CA ILE A 93 18.35 4.05 1.76
C ILE A 93 18.58 3.00 2.85
N ASP A 94 17.52 2.56 3.46
CA ASP A 94 17.49 1.81 4.72
C ASP A 94 16.73 0.50 4.63
N ARG A 95 16.17 0.23 3.44
CA ARG A 95 15.47 -1.00 3.06
C ARG A 95 14.41 -1.44 4.07
N HIS A 96 13.52 -0.50 4.41
CA HIS A 96 12.27 -0.80 5.10
C HIS A 96 11.14 -1.03 4.11
N VAL A 97 10.26 -1.94 4.43
CA VAL A 97 8.98 -2.09 3.72
C VAL A 97 7.96 -1.13 4.31
N LEU A 98 7.50 -0.17 3.53
CA LEU A 98 6.46 0.79 3.90
C LEU A 98 5.12 0.28 3.38
N VAL A 99 4.12 0.18 4.24
CA VAL A 99 2.75 -0.19 3.89
C VAL A 99 1.85 1.00 4.18
N LEU A 100 1.39 1.66 3.12
CA LEU A 100 0.48 2.80 3.20
C LEU A 100 -0.96 2.31 3.34
N GLY A 101 -1.73 2.91 4.24
CA GLY A 101 -3.09 2.48 4.53
C GLY A 101 -3.12 1.06 5.07
N ALA A 102 -2.30 0.77 6.08
CA ALA A 102 -2.20 -0.56 6.68
C ALA A 102 -3.33 -0.84 7.67
N ASP A 103 -3.57 -2.10 7.96
CA ASP A 103 -4.40 -2.49 9.10
C ASP A 103 -3.61 -2.31 10.41
N PRO A 104 -4.20 -1.65 11.43
CA PRO A 104 -3.51 -1.40 12.69
C PRO A 104 -3.30 -2.67 13.52
N ILE A 105 -2.36 -2.61 14.45
CA ILE A 105 -2.22 -3.62 15.50
C ILE A 105 -3.39 -3.45 16.48
N ASN A 106 -3.96 -4.54 16.95
CA ASN A 106 -5.06 -4.54 17.92
C ASN A 106 -4.61 -3.95 19.28
N ALA A 107 -5.56 -3.59 20.11
CA ALA A 107 -5.28 -2.99 21.42
C ALA A 107 -4.47 -3.90 22.37
N ALA A 108 -4.47 -5.20 22.15
CA ALA A 108 -3.68 -6.15 22.93
C ALA A 108 -2.21 -6.27 22.43
N GLY A 109 -1.88 -5.66 21.28
CA GLY A 109 -0.54 -5.73 20.71
C GLY A 109 -0.16 -7.08 20.09
N THR A 110 -1.12 -7.98 19.85
CA THR A 110 -0.86 -9.38 19.53
C THR A 110 -1.17 -9.77 18.09
N ALA A 111 -1.94 -8.97 17.36
CA ALA A 111 -2.36 -9.27 15.98
C ALA A 111 -2.75 -8.00 15.23
N ARG A 112 -2.79 -8.09 13.92
CA ARG A 112 -3.38 -7.08 13.05
C ARG A 112 -4.90 -7.22 13.04
N THR A 113 -5.61 -6.09 12.91
CA THR A 113 -7.09 -6.07 12.96
C THR A 113 -7.76 -6.63 11.71
N GLY A 114 -7.04 -6.67 10.57
CA GLY A 114 -7.60 -7.04 9.27
C GLY A 114 -8.49 -5.97 8.64
N SER A 115 -8.70 -4.84 9.31
CA SER A 115 -9.42 -3.67 8.81
C SER A 115 -8.45 -2.54 8.54
N ILE A 116 -8.43 -2.02 7.31
CA ILE A 116 -7.54 -0.93 6.91
C ILE A 116 -7.85 0.35 7.71
N ASP A 117 -6.82 0.98 8.29
CA ASP A 117 -6.84 2.41 8.63
C ASP A 117 -6.27 3.17 7.44
N PRO A 118 -7.08 3.95 6.70
CA PRO A 118 -6.65 4.56 5.44
C PRO A 118 -5.54 5.60 5.59
N LEU A 119 -5.24 6.05 6.81
CA LEU A 119 -4.19 7.04 7.10
C LEU A 119 -2.96 6.46 7.79
N LEU A 120 -2.97 5.17 8.12
CA LEU A 120 -1.87 4.50 8.82
C LEU A 120 -0.75 4.14 7.84
N ILE A 121 0.48 4.43 8.22
CA ILE A 121 1.70 4.00 7.56
C ILE A 121 2.40 3.04 8.50
N ALA A 122 2.52 1.77 8.11
CA ALA A 122 3.31 0.80 8.85
C ALA A 122 4.64 0.56 8.13
N PHE A 123 5.71 0.39 8.88
CA PHE A 123 7.04 0.11 8.34
C PHE A 123 7.68 -1.06 9.06
N SER A 124 8.39 -1.88 8.27
CA SER A 124 9.11 -3.04 8.78
C SER A 124 10.36 -2.63 9.56
N ASP A 125 11.03 -3.58 10.17
CA ASP A 125 12.40 -3.40 10.62
C ASP A 125 13.37 -3.25 9.43
N GLN A 126 14.51 -2.62 9.67
CA GLN A 126 15.56 -2.42 8.67
C GLN A 126 16.08 -3.77 8.15
N GLU A 127 16.19 -3.90 6.83
CA GLU A 127 16.66 -5.12 6.16
C GLU A 127 15.83 -6.38 6.46
N ASN A 128 14.65 -6.24 7.07
CA ASN A 128 13.77 -7.35 7.42
C ASN A 128 12.33 -7.09 7.01
N ALA A 129 11.91 -7.68 5.90
CA ALA A 129 10.56 -7.50 5.35
C ALA A 129 9.45 -8.15 6.19
N THR A 130 9.78 -9.05 7.12
CA THR A 130 8.80 -9.85 7.86
C THR A 130 8.60 -9.41 9.31
N GLU A 131 9.35 -8.41 9.79
CA GLU A 131 9.25 -7.92 11.16
C GLU A 131 8.58 -6.55 11.19
N PHE A 132 7.39 -6.48 11.81
CA PHE A 132 6.61 -5.25 11.96
C PHE A 132 6.16 -5.01 13.41
N GLU A 133 6.66 -5.80 14.37
CA GLU A 133 6.40 -5.54 15.78
C GLU A 133 7.27 -4.38 16.27
N PRO A 134 6.67 -3.30 16.81
CA PRO A 134 7.43 -2.18 17.35
C PRO A 134 8.11 -2.59 18.66
N LEU A 135 9.41 -2.80 18.64
CA LEU A 135 10.24 -3.12 19.79
C LEU A 135 11.26 -2.02 20.04
N ALA A 136 11.71 -1.87 21.29
CA ALA A 136 12.78 -0.93 21.61
C ALA A 136 14.14 -1.28 20.98
N THR A 137 14.28 -2.50 20.48
CA THR A 137 15.50 -3.06 19.91
C THR A 137 15.53 -3.10 18.39
N ASN A 138 14.42 -2.76 17.72
CA ASN A 138 14.32 -2.74 16.27
C ASN A 138 13.83 -1.36 15.76
N THR A 139 13.70 -1.23 14.45
CA THR A 139 13.27 0.01 13.79
C THR A 139 11.85 -0.07 13.24
N ALA A 140 11.14 -1.18 13.46
CA ALA A 140 9.75 -1.35 13.03
C ALA A 140 8.81 -0.40 13.78
N GLY A 141 7.74 0.01 13.11
CA GLY A 141 6.77 0.90 13.75
C GLY A 141 5.63 1.32 12.83
N SER A 142 4.94 2.35 13.26
CA SER A 142 3.88 2.96 12.47
C SER A 142 3.73 4.44 12.76
N LEU A 143 3.31 5.19 11.74
CA LEU A 143 2.94 6.59 11.81
C LEU A 143 1.54 6.78 11.20
N ARG A 144 0.89 7.88 11.52
CA ARG A 144 -0.44 8.16 10.99
C ARG A 144 -0.49 9.59 10.46
N CYS A 145 -0.98 9.77 9.24
CA CYS A 145 -1.24 11.10 8.69
C CYS A 145 -2.31 11.81 9.52
N SER A 146 -2.08 13.09 9.81
CA SER A 146 -2.97 13.91 10.66
C SER A 146 -4.07 14.59 9.85
N ALA A 147 -3.90 14.78 8.54
CA ALA A 147 -4.86 15.45 7.66
C ALA A 147 -5.30 14.52 6.53
N GLY A 148 -6.58 14.54 6.25
CA GLY A 148 -7.23 13.74 5.21
C GLY A 148 -8.10 12.62 5.75
N SER A 149 -8.74 11.91 4.83
CA SER A 149 -9.57 10.75 5.12
C SER A 149 -8.93 9.44 4.64
N GLU A 150 -8.10 9.51 3.59
CA GLU A 150 -7.37 8.36 3.06
C GLU A 150 -6.06 8.76 2.36
N ILE A 151 -5.12 7.84 2.34
CA ILE A 151 -3.91 7.94 1.51
C ILE A 151 -4.27 7.50 0.09
N ILE A 152 -4.10 8.42 -0.86
CA ILE A 152 -4.34 8.13 -2.28
C ILE A 152 -3.17 7.34 -2.87
N GLY A 153 -1.94 7.76 -2.55
CA GLY A 153 -0.73 7.09 -3.00
C GLY A 153 0.54 7.67 -2.42
N GLY A 154 1.64 6.97 -2.64
CA GLY A 154 2.98 7.40 -2.28
C GLY A 154 3.95 7.20 -3.43
N LEU A 155 5.00 8.00 -3.44
CA LEU A 155 6.07 7.94 -4.43
C LEU A 155 7.42 8.15 -3.77
N ARG A 156 8.37 7.28 -4.09
CA ARG A 156 9.75 7.42 -3.66
C ARG A 156 10.42 8.56 -4.41
N ALA A 157 10.86 9.58 -3.67
CA ALA A 157 11.68 10.69 -4.16
C ALA A 157 13.16 10.44 -3.84
N ARG A 158 14.03 11.44 -3.98
CA ARG A 158 15.49 11.26 -3.86
C ARG A 158 15.98 10.89 -2.46
N GLN A 159 15.41 11.49 -1.41
CA GLN A 159 15.82 11.27 0.00
C GLN A 159 14.61 11.11 0.93
N GLU A 160 13.43 11.00 0.37
CA GLU A 160 12.18 10.94 1.09
C GLU A 160 11.14 10.15 0.31
N THR A 161 10.10 9.71 0.98
CA THR A 161 8.90 9.18 0.33
C THR A 161 7.80 10.21 0.48
N LEU A 162 7.31 10.72 -0.64
CA LEU A 162 6.16 11.61 -0.67
C LEU A 162 4.87 10.80 -0.57
N ILE A 163 3.97 11.25 0.29
CA ILE A 163 2.70 10.57 0.55
C ILE A 163 1.57 11.60 0.40
N TRP A 164 0.65 11.30 -0.51
CA TRP A 164 -0.54 12.12 -0.74
C TRP A 164 -1.75 11.51 -0.07
N THR A 165 -2.42 12.33 0.73
CA THR A 165 -3.80 12.06 1.15
C THR A 165 -4.78 12.73 0.16
N ASP A 166 -6.05 12.60 0.42
CA ASP A 166 -7.11 13.28 -0.34
C ASP A 166 -7.07 14.82 -0.20
N VAL A 167 -6.33 15.38 0.78
CA VAL A 167 -6.27 16.83 1.05
C VAL A 167 -4.87 17.37 1.28
N ALA A 168 -3.84 16.54 1.44
CA ALA A 168 -2.52 16.99 1.88
C ALA A 168 -1.37 16.17 1.29
N LEU A 169 -0.19 16.79 1.24
CA LEU A 169 1.09 16.16 0.88
C LEU A 169 2.00 16.10 2.10
N TYR A 170 2.53 14.91 2.34
CA TYR A 170 3.50 14.62 3.39
C TYR A 170 4.85 14.16 2.83
N SER A 171 5.92 14.47 3.56
CA SER A 171 7.25 13.91 3.41
C SER A 171 7.50 12.91 4.54
N LEU A 172 7.82 11.69 4.19
CA LEU A 172 8.30 10.65 5.10
C LEU A 172 9.80 10.48 4.89
N GLN A 173 10.59 10.80 5.90
CA GLN A 173 12.05 10.76 5.85
C GLN A 173 12.59 9.80 6.91
N PHE A 174 13.61 9.02 6.57
CA PHE A 174 14.36 8.26 7.54
C PHE A 174 15.23 9.18 8.38
N ILE A 175 14.99 9.21 9.68
CA ILE A 175 15.71 10.07 10.64
C ILE A 175 16.56 9.27 11.63
N GLY A 176 16.45 7.94 11.58
CA GLY A 176 17.16 7.01 12.46
C GLY A 176 16.58 6.88 13.87
N PRO A 177 17.12 5.94 14.65
CA PRO A 177 16.65 5.71 16.01
C PRO A 177 16.73 6.97 16.89
N PRO A 178 15.80 7.17 17.83
CA PRO A 178 14.76 6.23 18.25
C PRO A 178 13.45 6.28 17.47
N LEU A 179 13.28 7.22 16.56
CA LEU A 179 11.98 7.45 15.87
C LEU A 179 11.86 6.75 14.52
N THR A 180 12.95 6.25 13.96
CA THR A 180 13.09 5.63 12.64
C THR A 180 12.69 6.58 11.50
N PHE A 181 11.42 6.94 11.40
CA PHE A 181 10.89 7.86 10.38
C PHE A 181 10.27 9.11 10.98
N GLY A 182 10.48 10.25 10.32
CA GLY A 182 9.78 11.51 10.54
C GLY A 182 8.73 11.73 9.44
N LEU A 183 7.51 12.03 9.84
CA LEU A 183 6.41 12.38 8.93
C LEU A 183 6.11 13.87 9.04
N ASN A 184 6.41 14.62 7.99
CA ASN A 184 6.24 16.06 7.94
C ASN A 184 5.15 16.45 6.94
N LEU A 185 4.23 17.31 7.36
CA LEU A 185 3.24 17.92 6.47
C LEU A 185 3.93 18.99 5.62
N ILE A 186 3.94 18.81 4.30
CA ILE A 186 4.51 19.79 3.35
C ILE A 186 3.47 20.84 3.00
N ASN A 187 2.29 20.40 2.59
CA ASN A 187 1.24 21.31 2.13
C ASN A 187 -0.16 20.71 2.33
N GLU A 188 -1.11 21.57 2.68
CA GLU A 188 -2.54 21.26 2.70
C GLU A 188 -3.23 21.85 1.45
N GLY A 189 -4.35 21.27 1.05
CA GLY A 189 -5.12 21.71 -0.10
C GLY A 189 -4.61 21.18 -1.44
N VAL A 190 -3.67 20.26 -1.42
CA VAL A 190 -3.18 19.49 -2.58
C VAL A 190 -3.50 18.02 -2.40
N SER A 191 -3.81 17.34 -3.49
CA SER A 191 -4.15 15.93 -3.51
C SER A 191 -3.48 15.25 -4.71
N LEU A 192 -3.73 13.96 -4.87
CA LEU A 192 -3.32 13.17 -6.03
C LEU A 192 -4.58 12.70 -6.76
N ILE A 193 -4.59 12.81 -8.09
CA ILE A 193 -5.75 12.38 -8.91
C ILE A 193 -6.04 10.87 -8.81
N GLY A 194 -5.02 10.10 -8.49
CA GLY A 194 -5.08 8.64 -8.32
C GLY A 194 -3.72 8.06 -7.96
N PRO A 195 -3.62 6.79 -7.55
CA PRO A 195 -2.40 6.19 -7.00
C PRO A 195 -1.16 6.30 -7.89
N ASN A 196 -1.35 6.36 -9.20
CA ASN A 196 -0.27 6.47 -10.19
C ASN A 196 -0.19 7.88 -10.82
N GLY A 197 -0.77 8.89 -10.16
CA GLY A 197 -0.84 10.27 -10.67
C GLY A 197 0.44 11.10 -10.47
N ALA A 198 1.50 10.53 -9.91
CA ALA A 198 2.78 11.20 -9.65
C ALA A 198 3.95 10.48 -10.31
N VAL A 199 4.98 11.24 -10.68
CA VAL A 199 6.22 10.72 -11.27
C VAL A 199 7.43 11.45 -10.69
N ASN A 200 8.49 10.69 -10.39
CA ASN A 200 9.78 11.23 -9.99
C ASN A 200 10.67 11.42 -11.23
N ALA A 201 11.16 12.62 -11.43
CA ALA A 201 12.08 12.97 -12.51
C ALA A 201 13.36 13.61 -11.94
N PRO A 202 14.46 13.72 -12.72
CA PRO A 202 15.71 14.31 -12.22
C PRO A 202 15.58 15.75 -11.72
N SER A 203 14.59 16.49 -12.21
CA SER A 203 14.31 17.89 -11.84
C SER A 203 13.34 18.05 -10.68
N GLY A 204 12.80 16.95 -10.14
CA GLY A 204 11.82 16.96 -9.05
C GLY A 204 10.65 16.02 -9.29
N VAL A 205 9.71 16.01 -8.37
CA VAL A 205 8.50 15.20 -8.46
C VAL A 205 7.38 16.02 -9.08
N PHE A 206 6.68 15.44 -10.05
CA PHE A 206 5.54 16.04 -10.73
C PHE A 206 4.29 15.20 -10.49
N TRP A 207 3.17 15.85 -10.25
CA TRP A 207 1.89 15.15 -10.10
C TRP A 207 0.71 15.96 -10.62
N MET A 208 -0.40 15.28 -10.76
CA MET A 208 -1.67 15.88 -11.17
C MET A 208 -2.69 15.73 -10.04
N ASP A 209 -3.40 16.81 -9.78
CA ASP A 209 -4.60 16.88 -8.95
C ASP A 209 -5.80 17.28 -9.81
N LYS A 210 -6.99 17.23 -9.25
CA LYS A 210 -8.23 17.70 -9.88
C LYS A 210 -8.16 19.19 -10.28
N LYS A 211 -7.32 19.98 -9.62
CA LYS A 211 -7.16 21.42 -9.83
C LYS A 211 -6.08 21.77 -10.84
N GLY A 212 -5.11 20.90 -11.11
CA GLY A 212 -4.00 21.18 -12.03
C GLY A 212 -2.79 20.29 -11.84
N PHE A 213 -1.66 20.73 -12.42
CA PHE A 213 -0.37 20.08 -12.32
C PHE A 213 0.52 20.80 -11.32
N TYR A 214 1.28 20.05 -10.58
CA TYR A 214 2.15 20.53 -9.51
C TYR A 214 3.54 19.92 -9.64
N SER A 215 4.51 20.60 -9.04
CA SER A 215 5.88 20.11 -8.92
C SER A 215 6.43 20.37 -7.53
N TYR A 216 7.32 19.48 -7.09
CA TYR A 216 8.07 19.57 -5.85
C TYR A 216 9.53 19.21 -6.14
N GLY A 217 10.47 20.08 -5.75
CA GLY A 217 11.90 19.92 -6.00
C GLY A 217 12.75 20.80 -5.11
#